data_455a941a668631767e7b72a49896a150
#
_entry.id   455a941a668631767e7b72a49896a150
#
_cell.length_a   1.000
_cell.length_b   1.000
_cell.length_c   1.000
_cell.angle_alpha   90.00
_cell.angle_beta   90.00
_cell.angle_gamma   90.00
#
_symmetry.space_group_name_H-M   'P 1'
#
loop_
_entity.id
_entity.type
_entity.pdbx_description
1 polymer ?
#
loop_
_entity_poly.entity_id
_entity_poly.type
_entity_poly.pdbx_seq_one_letter_code
_entity_poly.pdbx_strand_id
1 'polypeptide(L)'
;MKVETLVVATGNKHKLQEIQAIFKDVRVVSAREAGYTGDPEETGATFEENAIIKARAAADALNLPALADDSGLCVAALGGAPGIYSARYAGGHGDDKKNREKLLHELRGIENRAAYFRSAAALCFPQSKIGRAHV
;
A
#
# COMPACT_ATOMS: atom_id res chain seq x y z
N MET A 1 3.85 2.95 24.43
CA MET A 1 4.19 1.56 24.09
C MET A 1 5.45 1.54 23.26
N LYS A 2 6.41 0.72 23.66
CA LYS A 2 7.64 0.56 22.88
C LYS A 2 7.42 -0.48 21.80
N VAL A 3 7.67 -0.10 20.55
CA VAL A 3 7.60 -1.03 19.42
C VAL A 3 8.97 -1.65 19.24
N GLU A 4 9.06 -2.96 19.38
CA GLU A 4 10.34 -3.69 19.22
C GLU A 4 10.49 -4.23 17.80
N THR A 5 9.39 -4.69 17.20
CA THR A 5 9.35 -5.22 15.85
C THR A 5 8.23 -4.57 15.08
N LEU A 6 8.54 -4.07 13.90
CA LEU A 6 7.57 -3.50 12.97
C LEU A 6 7.55 -4.33 11.71
N VAL A 7 6.36 -4.79 11.34
CA VAL A 7 6.15 -5.53 10.11
C VAL A 7 5.76 -4.54 9.01
N VAL A 8 6.33 -4.68 7.83
CA VAL A 8 5.99 -3.87 6.67
C VAL A 8 5.30 -4.75 5.64
N ALA A 9 4.03 -4.45 5.38
CA ALA A 9 3.22 -5.18 4.43
C ALA A 9 3.42 -4.61 3.02
N THR A 10 4.60 -4.86 2.45
CA THR A 10 4.94 -4.45 1.08
C THR A 10 5.74 -5.55 0.40
N GLY A 11 5.51 -5.72 -0.89
CA GLY A 11 6.34 -6.56 -1.75
C GLY A 11 7.51 -5.81 -2.38
N ASN A 12 7.62 -4.52 -2.13
CA ASN A 12 8.65 -3.67 -2.73
C ASN A 12 9.88 -3.60 -1.81
N LYS A 13 10.98 -4.21 -2.26
CA LYS A 13 12.23 -4.25 -1.48
C LYS A 13 12.81 -2.87 -1.22
N HIS A 14 12.66 -1.94 -2.15
CA HIS A 14 13.15 -0.57 -1.98
C HIS A 14 12.41 0.16 -0.87
N LYS A 15 11.08 0.01 -0.81
CA LYS A 15 10.28 0.58 0.28
C LYS A 15 10.68 0.00 1.62
N LEU A 16 10.88 -1.31 1.68
CA LEU A 16 11.33 -1.97 2.91
C LEU A 16 12.66 -1.39 3.40
N GLN A 17 13.63 -1.25 2.50
CA GLN A 17 14.93 -0.69 2.82
C GLN A 17 14.84 0.75 3.31
N GLU A 18 14.00 1.56 2.68
CA GLU A 18 13.79 2.95 3.09
C GLU A 18 13.21 3.03 4.49
N ILE A 19 12.23 2.18 4.80
CA ILE A 19 11.61 2.14 6.12
C ILE A 19 12.60 1.66 7.17
N GLN A 20 13.41 0.65 6.85
CA GLN A 20 14.49 0.18 7.74
C GLN A 20 15.50 1.28 8.04
N ALA A 21 15.80 2.12 7.07
CA ALA A 21 16.72 3.24 7.25
C ALA A 21 16.15 4.33 8.15
N ILE A 22 14.84 4.52 8.15
CA ILE A 22 14.15 5.52 8.98
C ILE A 22 14.03 5.04 10.42
N PHE A 23 13.64 3.80 10.64
CA PHE A 23 13.38 3.24 11.97
C PHE A 23 14.56 2.38 12.45
N LYS A 24 15.65 3.03 12.81
CA LYS A 24 16.89 2.34 13.19
C LYS A 24 16.83 1.61 14.53
N ASP A 25 15.97 2.08 15.43
CA ASP A 25 15.84 1.51 16.78
C ASP A 25 14.79 0.42 16.86
N VAL A 26 14.18 0.07 15.74
CA VAL A 26 13.13 -0.94 15.65
C VAL A 26 13.58 -1.99 14.66
N ARG A 27 13.31 -3.26 14.98
CA ARG A 27 13.52 -4.33 14.01
C ARG A 27 12.40 -4.27 12.97
N VAL A 28 12.76 -3.90 11.75
CA VAL A 28 11.81 -3.78 10.64
C VAL A 28 11.98 -5.00 9.74
N VAL A 29 10.91 -5.76 9.56
CA VAL A 29 10.89 -6.96 8.73
C VAL A 29 9.72 -6.89 7.76
N SER A 30 9.83 -7.56 6.62
CA SER A 30 8.68 -7.68 5.73
C SER A 30 7.64 -8.61 6.36
N ALA A 31 6.38 -8.42 5.98
CA ALA A 31 5.31 -9.31 6.43
C ALA A 31 5.57 -10.75 6.00
N ARG A 32 6.11 -10.94 4.80
CA ARG A 32 6.45 -12.27 4.30
C ARG A 32 7.52 -12.96 5.14
N GLU A 33 8.58 -12.24 5.52
CA GLU A 33 9.62 -12.78 6.40
C GLU A 33 9.06 -13.16 7.77
N ALA A 34 8.05 -12.43 8.24
CA ALA A 34 7.38 -12.72 9.50
C ALA A 34 6.34 -13.84 9.39
N GLY A 35 6.16 -14.42 8.21
CA GLY A 35 5.27 -15.57 7.99
C GLY A 35 3.88 -15.23 7.44
N TYR A 36 3.63 -14.00 7.08
CA TYR A 36 2.34 -13.59 6.51
C TYR A 36 2.37 -13.75 4.99
N THR A 37 1.45 -14.56 4.48
CA THR A 37 1.30 -14.80 3.05
C THR A 37 -0.02 -14.29 2.49
N GLY A 38 -0.80 -13.58 3.31
CA GLY A 38 -2.09 -13.05 2.90
C GLY A 38 -1.97 -11.94 1.86
N ASP A 39 -3.02 -11.79 1.08
CA ASP A 39 -3.14 -10.74 0.09
C ASP A 39 -4.58 -10.22 0.17
N PRO A 40 -4.85 -9.30 1.10
CA PRO A 40 -6.20 -8.82 1.31
C PRO A 40 -6.69 -8.05 0.10
N GLU A 41 -7.98 -8.22 -0.21
CA GLU A 41 -8.61 -7.49 -1.30
C GLU A 41 -8.71 -6.01 -0.95
N GLU A 42 -8.22 -5.16 -1.85
CA GLU A 42 -8.24 -3.71 -1.66
C GLU A 42 -9.59 -3.15 -2.12
N THR A 43 -10.54 -3.18 -1.20
CA THR A 43 -11.93 -2.75 -1.47
C THR A 43 -12.21 -1.32 -1.06
N GLY A 44 -11.21 -0.59 -0.61
CA GLY A 44 -11.37 0.80 -0.20
C GLY A 44 -11.59 1.74 -1.39
N ALA A 45 -12.20 2.87 -1.12
CA ALA A 45 -12.44 3.93 -2.10
C ALA A 45 -11.31 4.96 -2.12
N THR A 46 -10.39 4.91 -1.16
CA THR A 46 -9.29 5.86 -1.02
C THR A 46 -7.98 5.12 -0.78
N PHE A 47 -6.87 5.81 -1.01
CA PHE A 47 -5.54 5.28 -0.68
C PHE A 47 -5.43 4.97 0.81
N GLU A 48 -5.97 5.85 1.65
CA GLU A 48 -5.96 5.67 3.10
C GLU A 48 -6.69 4.40 3.53
N GLU A 49 -7.88 4.17 2.98
CA GLU A 49 -8.66 2.97 3.28
C GLU A 49 -7.92 1.70 2.88
N ASN A 50 -7.33 1.68 1.69
CA ASN A 50 -6.59 0.50 1.22
C ASN A 50 -5.32 0.26 2.04
N ALA A 51 -4.62 1.32 2.44
CA ALA A 51 -3.47 1.18 3.33
C ALA A 51 -3.87 0.58 4.67
N ILE A 52 -4.98 1.02 5.25
CA ILE A 52 -5.51 0.48 6.50
C ILE A 52 -5.88 -1.00 6.35
N ILE A 53 -6.55 -1.37 5.27
CA ILE A 53 -6.91 -2.77 5.00
C ILE A 53 -5.67 -3.66 5.01
N LYS A 54 -4.61 -3.24 4.33
CA LYS A 54 -3.37 -4.01 4.26
C LYS A 54 -2.66 -4.09 5.60
N ALA A 55 -2.53 -2.97 6.29
CA ALA A 55 -1.87 -2.93 7.59
C ALA A 55 -2.65 -3.74 8.63
N ARG A 56 -3.96 -3.61 8.65
CA ARG A 56 -4.83 -4.32 9.59
C ARG A 56 -4.73 -5.83 9.40
N ALA A 57 -4.79 -6.30 8.16
CA ALA A 57 -4.71 -7.73 7.85
C ALA A 57 -3.39 -8.33 8.34
N ALA A 58 -2.27 -7.65 8.08
CA ALA A 58 -0.96 -8.14 8.53
C ALA A 58 -0.82 -8.08 10.05
N ALA A 59 -1.25 -6.98 10.69
CA ALA A 59 -1.14 -6.83 12.13
C ALA A 59 -1.93 -7.91 12.87
N ASP A 60 -3.15 -8.18 12.45
CA ASP A 60 -4.00 -9.16 13.09
C ASP A 60 -3.50 -10.59 12.85
N ALA A 61 -3.00 -10.88 11.67
CA ALA A 61 -2.46 -12.21 11.34
C ALA A 61 -1.18 -12.53 12.12
N LEU A 62 -0.31 -11.53 12.29
CA LEU A 62 1.00 -11.72 12.91
C LEU A 62 1.06 -11.33 14.38
N ASN A 63 0.02 -10.69 14.89
CA ASN A 63 -0.03 -10.14 16.23
C ASN A 63 1.16 -9.19 16.52
N LEU A 64 1.47 -8.36 15.55
CA LEU A 64 2.56 -7.37 15.58
C LEU A 64 2.10 -6.06 14.96
N PRO A 65 2.69 -4.94 15.37
CA PRO A 65 2.44 -3.68 14.65
C PRO A 65 2.82 -3.83 13.19
N ALA A 66 1.97 -3.35 12.30
CA ALA A 66 2.19 -3.43 10.85
C ALA A 66 1.98 -2.09 10.18
N LEU A 67 2.89 -1.77 9.28
CA LEU A 67 2.85 -0.59 8.43
C LEU A 67 2.56 -1.04 7.00
N ALA A 68 1.64 -0.38 6.35
CA ALA A 68 1.38 -0.58 4.93
C ALA A 68 1.19 0.77 4.26
N ASP A 69 1.41 0.82 2.97
CA ASP A 69 1.10 1.98 2.17
C ASP A 69 0.23 1.59 0.98
N ASP A 70 -0.47 2.56 0.45
CA ASP A 70 -1.11 2.46 -0.84
C ASP A 70 -0.80 3.73 -1.62
N SER A 71 -0.40 3.58 -2.87
CA SER A 71 0.04 4.70 -3.69
C SER A 71 -0.35 4.48 -5.14
N GLY A 72 -0.44 5.57 -5.86
CA GLY A 72 -0.77 5.50 -7.27
C GLY A 72 -0.61 6.82 -7.99
N LEU A 73 -0.73 6.74 -9.31
CA LEU A 73 -0.66 7.88 -10.21
C LEU A 73 -2.06 8.44 -10.44
N CYS A 74 -2.21 9.73 -10.25
CA CYS A 74 -3.47 10.43 -10.48
C CYS A 74 -3.29 11.41 -11.65
N VAL A 75 -4.05 11.22 -12.72
CA VAL A 75 -3.95 12.04 -13.93
C VAL A 75 -5.17 12.96 -14.00
N ALA A 76 -4.91 14.26 -14.04
CA ALA A 76 -5.97 15.27 -13.99
C ALA A 76 -6.99 15.13 -15.14
N ALA A 77 -6.49 14.91 -16.35
CA ALA A 77 -7.36 14.78 -17.53
C ALA A 77 -8.24 13.53 -17.51
N LEU A 78 -7.94 12.56 -16.65
CA LEU A 78 -8.70 11.32 -16.50
C LEU A 78 -9.54 11.31 -15.20
N GLY A 79 -9.79 12.48 -14.63
CA GLY A 79 -10.55 12.58 -13.38
C GLY A 79 -9.85 11.97 -12.17
N GLY A 80 -8.53 11.88 -12.21
CA GLY A 80 -7.73 11.28 -11.14
C GLY A 80 -7.37 9.81 -11.37
N ALA A 81 -7.88 9.20 -12.44
CA ALA A 81 -7.50 7.82 -12.78
C ALA A 81 -6.04 7.76 -13.22
N PRO A 82 -5.35 6.62 -13.09
CA PRO A 82 -5.80 5.36 -12.52
C PRO A 82 -5.96 5.35 -11.00
N GLY A 83 -5.36 6.29 -10.26
CA GLY A 83 -5.56 6.43 -8.81
C GLY A 83 -5.32 5.14 -8.05
N ILE A 84 -6.28 4.73 -7.24
CA ILE A 84 -6.18 3.50 -6.42
C ILE A 84 -6.07 2.22 -7.27
N TYR A 85 -6.37 2.30 -8.55
CA TYR A 85 -6.29 1.16 -9.47
C TYR A 85 -4.98 1.10 -10.25
N SER A 86 -4.00 1.94 -9.92
CA SER A 86 -2.76 2.07 -10.68
C SER A 86 -2.05 0.75 -10.95
N ALA A 87 -1.94 -0.12 -9.95
CA ALA A 87 -1.24 -1.40 -10.10
C ALA A 87 -1.98 -2.40 -10.99
N ARG A 88 -3.28 -2.23 -11.17
CA ARG A 88 -4.14 -3.15 -11.93
C ARG A 88 -4.99 -2.44 -12.97
N TYR A 89 -4.52 -1.32 -13.48
CA TYR A 89 -5.28 -0.45 -14.37
C TYR A 89 -5.72 -1.14 -15.65
N ALA A 90 -4.85 -1.98 -16.22
CA ALA A 90 -5.17 -2.75 -17.42
C ALA A 90 -5.82 -4.11 -17.12
N GLY A 91 -6.15 -4.36 -15.86
CA GLY A 91 -6.63 -5.65 -15.39
C GLY A 91 -5.46 -6.57 -15.02
N GLY A 92 -5.75 -7.63 -14.29
CA GLY A 92 -4.72 -8.56 -13.81
C GLY A 92 -3.86 -7.97 -12.68
N HIS A 93 -2.75 -8.63 -12.40
CA HIS A 93 -1.85 -8.23 -11.32
C HIS A 93 -0.49 -7.81 -11.86
N GLY A 94 -0.11 -6.55 -11.61
CA GLY A 94 1.25 -6.11 -11.74
C GLY A 94 1.84 -6.09 -13.14
N ASP A 95 1.04 -5.99 -14.18
CA ASP A 95 1.55 -5.84 -15.54
C ASP A 95 1.79 -4.36 -15.85
N ASP A 96 2.94 -3.86 -15.44
CA ASP A 96 3.29 -2.45 -15.60
C ASP A 96 3.29 -2.00 -17.05
N LYS A 97 3.70 -2.86 -17.97
CA LYS A 97 3.72 -2.55 -19.39
C LYS A 97 2.31 -2.31 -19.92
N LYS A 98 1.39 -3.21 -19.61
CA LYS A 98 -0.02 -3.06 -20.02
C LYS A 98 -0.68 -1.87 -19.37
N ASN A 99 -0.37 -1.60 -18.11
CA ASN A 99 -0.87 -0.44 -17.40
C ASN A 99 -0.43 0.86 -18.08
N ARG A 100 0.85 0.95 -18.47
CA ARG A 100 1.38 2.11 -19.21
C ARG A 100 0.74 2.24 -20.59
N GLU A 101 0.59 1.14 -21.29
CA GLU A 101 -0.02 1.14 -22.63
C GLU A 101 -1.46 1.63 -22.58
N LYS A 102 -2.23 1.17 -21.61
CA LYS A 102 -3.60 1.62 -21.42
C LYS A 102 -3.65 3.12 -21.12
N LEU A 103 -2.78 3.60 -20.21
CA LEU A 103 -2.72 5.00 -19.84
C LEU A 103 -2.40 5.88 -21.05
N LEU A 104 -1.38 5.50 -21.83
CA LEU A 104 -1.00 6.24 -23.02
C LEU A 104 -2.09 6.24 -24.09
N HIS A 105 -2.81 5.13 -24.22
CA HIS A 105 -3.95 5.05 -25.14
C HIS A 105 -5.06 6.03 -24.74
N GLU A 106 -5.39 6.08 -23.46
CA GLU A 106 -6.44 6.98 -22.93
C GLU A 106 -6.02 8.45 -23.01
N LEU A 107 -4.74 8.74 -22.97
CA LEU A 107 -4.22 10.11 -23.10
C LEU A 107 -4.01 10.54 -24.55
N ARG A 108 -4.28 9.68 -25.52
CA ARG A 108 -4.09 10.00 -26.92
C ARG A 108 -4.97 11.20 -27.32
N GLY A 109 -4.34 12.22 -27.89
CA GLY A 109 -5.01 13.46 -28.27
C GLY A 109 -5.29 14.42 -27.13
N ILE A 110 -4.89 14.10 -25.91
CA ILE A 110 -5.06 14.97 -24.74
C ILE A 110 -3.78 15.76 -24.52
N GLU A 111 -3.88 17.08 -24.49
CA GLU A 111 -2.74 17.98 -24.28
C GLU A 111 -2.40 18.13 -22.81
N ASN A 112 -3.41 18.25 -21.95
CA ASN A 112 -3.19 18.38 -20.52
C ASN A 112 -2.76 17.03 -19.92
N ARG A 113 -1.49 16.93 -19.57
CA ARG A 113 -0.90 15.72 -19.02
C ARG A 113 -0.44 15.87 -17.59
N ALA A 114 -1.06 16.83 -16.88
CA ALA A 114 -0.76 17.03 -15.48
C ALA A 114 -1.11 15.78 -14.66
N ALA A 115 -0.17 15.36 -13.83
CA ALA A 115 -0.32 14.16 -13.02
C ALA A 115 0.48 14.32 -11.73
N TYR A 116 0.09 13.55 -10.72
CA TYR A 116 0.83 13.50 -9.45
C TYR A 116 0.73 12.10 -8.88
N PHE A 117 1.73 11.73 -8.09
CA PHE A 117 1.66 10.54 -7.26
C PHE A 117 1.06 10.88 -5.92
N ARG A 118 0.19 10.03 -5.44
CA ARG A 118 -0.34 10.11 -4.08
C ARG A 118 0.00 8.83 -3.34
N SER A 119 0.38 8.96 -2.08
CA SER A 119 0.68 7.85 -1.21
C SER A 119 0.04 8.08 0.15
N ALA A 120 -0.51 7.02 0.70
CA ALA A 120 -1.02 7.00 2.07
C ALA A 120 -0.36 5.87 2.82
N ALA A 121 0.01 6.11 4.07
CA ALA A 121 0.58 5.08 4.93
C ALA A 121 -0.31 4.88 6.14
N ALA A 122 -0.42 3.63 6.59
CA ALA A 122 -1.19 3.27 7.77
C ALA A 122 -0.36 2.39 8.69
N LEU A 123 -0.41 2.70 9.97
CA LEU A 123 0.18 1.90 11.03
C LEU A 123 -0.95 1.32 11.86
N CYS A 124 -1.02 0.00 11.93
CA CYS A 124 -2.02 -0.70 12.73
C CYS A 124 -1.34 -1.54 13.80
N PHE A 125 -1.93 -1.52 14.98
CA PHE A 125 -1.54 -2.40 16.07
C PHE A 125 -2.48 -3.59 16.10
N PRO A 126 -2.00 -4.78 16.55
CA PRO A 126 -2.86 -5.94 16.64
C PRO A 126 -4.00 -5.68 17.63
N GLN A 127 -5.19 -6.18 17.29
CA GLN A 127 -6.33 -6.05 18.16
C GLN A 127 -6.17 -6.98 19.36
N SER A 128 -6.50 -6.47 20.55
CA SER A 128 -6.50 -7.28 21.74
C SER A 128 -7.59 -8.35 21.65
N LYS A 129 -7.32 -9.56 22.19
CA LYS A 129 -8.32 -10.62 22.32
C LYS A 129 -9.54 -10.22 23.16
N ILE A 130 -9.45 -9.13 23.89
CA ILE A 130 -10.55 -8.59 24.69
C ILE A 130 -11.45 -7.68 23.83
N GLY A 131 -11.24 -7.61 22.54
CA GLY A 131 -12.10 -6.88 21.61
C GLY A 131 -11.93 -5.37 21.63
N ARG A 132 -10.80 -4.87 22.08
CA ARG A 132 -10.53 -3.45 22.03
C ARG A 132 -9.89 -3.06 20.71
N ALA A 133 -10.54 -2.16 20.01
CA ALA A 133 -9.90 -1.46 18.93
C ALA A 133 -9.01 -0.37 19.52
N HIS A 134 -7.75 -0.33 19.14
CA HIS A 134 -6.87 0.79 19.45
C HIS A 134 -6.98 1.80 18.34
N VAL A 135 -7.34 2.97 18.73
CA VAL A 135 -7.47 4.08 17.80
C VAL A 135 -6.22 4.94 17.89
#